data_b7f41b043a7b979ba44828a75134c42b
#
_entry.id   b7f41b043a7b979ba44828a75134c42b
#
_cell.length_a   1.000
_cell.length_b   1.000
_cell.length_c   1.000
_cell.angle_alpha   90.00
_cell.angle_beta   90.00
_cell.angle_gamma   90.00
#
_symmetry.space_group_name_H-M   'P 1'
#
loop_
_entity.id
_entity.type
_entity.pdbx_description
1 polymer ?
#
loop_
_entity_poly.entity_id
_entity_poly.type
_entity_poly.pdbx_seq_one_letter_code
_entity_poly.pdbx_strand_id
1 'polypeptide(L)'
;MEIFQVGGSIRDELLGIKPNDKDWVVVGSTPEEMEANGFKAIGKDFPVFLHPKTKEAYALARTEKKSGVGYKGFTFYFDPSITLEEDLQRRDLTINAMAKDNKGKIIDPFNGKKDLEQEILKHTSPAFLEDPLRAIRLARFKTYGHLHNFKIAKETQNMLNKIASTDELSTLSAERIWMEVHKALNRENSDNFFKILVEFNLTDPWFTNLKKVSSDGSEPRYKWAEIQRVNNFKLAKNLPVPNEFKKTTEIIKKTLDFIAATSLQD
;
A
#
# COMPACT_ATOMS: atom_id res chain seq x y z
N MET A 1 1.90 -24.55 -16.49
CA MET A 1 1.16 -23.37 -15.98
C MET A 1 0.32 -23.76 -14.79
N GLU A 2 0.60 -23.21 -13.62
CA GLU A 2 -0.21 -23.35 -12.40
C GLU A 2 -0.72 -21.99 -11.96
N ILE A 3 -1.94 -21.92 -11.44
CA ILE A 3 -2.62 -20.67 -11.10
C ILE A 3 -3.00 -20.68 -9.63
N PHE A 4 -2.65 -19.61 -8.93
CA PHE A 4 -2.92 -19.44 -7.51
C PHE A 4 -3.59 -18.10 -7.24
N GLN A 5 -4.67 -18.12 -6.45
CA GLN A 5 -5.16 -16.88 -5.82
C GLN A 5 -4.13 -16.43 -4.79
N VAL A 6 -3.87 -15.12 -4.66
CA VAL A 6 -2.80 -14.61 -3.78
C VAL A 6 -3.20 -13.31 -3.08
N GLY A 7 -2.45 -12.98 -2.03
CA GLY A 7 -2.45 -11.66 -1.43
C GLY A 7 -3.62 -11.36 -0.49
N GLY A 8 -4.04 -10.10 -0.47
CA GLY A 8 -5.03 -9.59 0.46
C GLY A 8 -6.39 -10.28 0.42
N SER A 9 -6.77 -10.85 -0.72
CA SER A 9 -8.02 -11.59 -0.86
C SER A 9 -8.06 -12.86 0.02
N ILE A 10 -6.92 -13.55 0.19
CA ILE A 10 -6.82 -14.73 1.06
C ILE A 10 -6.87 -14.33 2.53
N ARG A 11 -6.15 -13.27 2.91
CA ARG A 11 -6.24 -12.67 4.24
C ARG A 11 -7.68 -12.34 4.61
N ASP A 12 -8.39 -11.65 3.72
CA ASP A 12 -9.76 -11.22 3.96
C ASP A 12 -10.71 -12.43 4.08
N GLU A 13 -10.56 -13.46 3.23
CA GLU A 13 -11.31 -14.71 3.33
C GLU A 13 -11.05 -15.43 4.67
N LEU A 14 -9.80 -15.49 5.15
CA LEU A 14 -9.46 -16.09 6.44
C LEU A 14 -10.04 -15.33 7.64
N LEU A 15 -10.27 -14.03 7.48
CA LEU A 15 -10.96 -13.18 8.47
C LEU A 15 -12.50 -13.21 8.32
N GLY A 16 -13.04 -14.02 7.41
CA GLY A 16 -14.48 -14.08 7.14
C GLY A 16 -15.02 -12.86 6.38
N ILE A 17 -14.14 -12.06 5.77
CA ILE A 17 -14.50 -10.86 5.00
C ILE A 17 -14.54 -11.23 3.53
N LYS A 18 -15.61 -10.83 2.85
CA LYS A 18 -15.71 -11.01 1.39
C LYS A 18 -14.71 -10.08 0.69
N PRO A 19 -13.72 -10.61 -0.05
CA PRO A 19 -12.78 -9.77 -0.79
C PRO A 19 -13.48 -9.01 -1.91
N ASN A 20 -13.07 -7.76 -2.13
CA ASN A 20 -13.56 -6.95 -3.25
C ASN A 20 -12.94 -7.39 -4.57
N ASP A 21 -11.63 -7.64 -4.56
CA ASP A 21 -10.86 -8.01 -5.74
C ASP A 21 -10.04 -9.27 -5.43
N LYS A 22 -9.76 -10.04 -6.47
CA LYS A 22 -8.87 -11.20 -6.41
C LYS A 22 -7.69 -10.98 -7.32
N ASP A 23 -6.50 -11.21 -6.77
CA ASP A 23 -5.25 -11.22 -7.52
C ASP A 23 -4.83 -12.68 -7.74
N TRP A 24 -4.27 -12.94 -8.93
CA TRP A 24 -3.82 -14.26 -9.33
C TRP A 24 -2.36 -14.23 -9.73
N VAL A 25 -1.62 -15.26 -9.34
CA VAL A 25 -0.25 -15.52 -9.80
C VAL A 25 -0.26 -16.77 -10.66
N VAL A 26 0.47 -16.68 -11.77
CA VAL A 26 0.69 -17.79 -12.71
C VAL A 26 2.15 -18.20 -12.64
N VAL A 27 2.39 -19.47 -12.30
CA VAL A 27 3.71 -20.09 -12.20
C VAL A 27 3.91 -21.01 -13.40
N GLY A 28 5.13 -21.09 -13.92
CA GLY A 28 5.50 -21.99 -15.00
C GLY A 28 4.84 -21.65 -16.33
N SER A 29 4.77 -20.35 -16.67
CA SER A 29 4.22 -19.88 -17.95
C SER A 29 4.99 -18.65 -18.47
N THR A 30 4.83 -18.37 -19.76
CA THR A 30 5.40 -17.19 -20.44
C THR A 30 4.32 -16.22 -20.88
N PRO A 31 4.67 -14.97 -21.23
CA PRO A 31 3.72 -14.03 -21.83
C PRO A 31 3.03 -14.58 -23.07
N GLU A 32 3.77 -15.25 -23.93
CA GLU A 32 3.26 -15.84 -25.18
C GLU A 32 2.24 -16.95 -24.91
N GLU A 33 2.51 -17.81 -23.90
CA GLU A 33 1.57 -18.83 -23.47
C GLU A 33 0.30 -18.24 -22.87
N MET A 34 0.42 -17.14 -22.09
CA MET A 34 -0.75 -16.45 -21.56
C MET A 34 -1.62 -15.88 -22.68
N GLU A 35 -1.02 -15.23 -23.67
CA GLU A 35 -1.76 -14.69 -24.82
C GLU A 35 -2.39 -15.78 -25.66
N ALA A 36 -1.68 -16.89 -25.92
CA ALA A 36 -2.21 -18.06 -26.62
C ALA A 36 -3.43 -18.69 -25.90
N ASN A 37 -3.51 -18.57 -24.58
CA ASN A 37 -4.66 -18.97 -23.77
C ASN A 37 -5.76 -17.88 -23.68
N GLY A 38 -5.65 -16.81 -24.48
CA GLY A 38 -6.66 -15.75 -24.60
C GLY A 38 -6.62 -14.68 -23.51
N PHE A 39 -5.58 -14.66 -22.68
CA PHE A 39 -5.38 -13.57 -21.73
C PHE A 39 -4.89 -12.32 -22.47
N LYS A 40 -5.34 -11.16 -22.02
CA LYS A 40 -4.96 -9.88 -22.63
C LYS A 40 -3.92 -9.16 -21.78
N ALA A 41 -2.73 -8.93 -22.30
CA ALA A 41 -1.68 -8.16 -21.64
C ALA A 41 -2.14 -6.73 -21.35
N ILE A 42 -1.85 -6.25 -20.12
CA ILE A 42 -2.06 -4.87 -19.68
C ILE A 42 -0.79 -4.36 -19.01
N GLY A 43 -0.42 -3.11 -19.33
CA GLY A 43 0.84 -2.51 -18.83
C GLY A 43 2.02 -2.74 -19.77
N LYS A 44 2.91 -1.76 -19.81
CA LYS A 44 4.10 -1.76 -20.70
C LYS A 44 5.31 -2.42 -20.07
N ASP A 45 5.46 -2.28 -18.76
CA ASP A 45 6.68 -2.68 -18.04
C ASP A 45 6.50 -3.95 -17.20
N PHE A 46 5.29 -4.54 -17.26
CA PHE A 46 4.93 -5.55 -16.30
C PHE A 46 3.93 -6.57 -16.88
N PRO A 47 4.22 -7.89 -16.84
CA PRO A 47 3.34 -8.90 -17.41
C PRO A 47 2.14 -9.18 -16.49
N VAL A 48 1.20 -8.25 -16.47
CA VAL A 48 -0.14 -8.45 -15.92
C VAL A 48 -1.11 -8.69 -17.08
N PHE A 49 -1.97 -9.64 -16.93
CA PHE A 49 -2.91 -10.07 -17.93
C PHE A 49 -4.34 -10.03 -17.38
N LEU A 50 -5.30 -9.66 -18.20
CA LEU A 50 -6.72 -9.79 -17.89
C LEU A 50 -7.25 -11.12 -18.37
N HIS A 51 -7.93 -11.83 -17.47
CA HIS A 51 -8.62 -13.06 -17.85
C HIS A 51 -9.73 -12.78 -18.88
N PRO A 52 -9.85 -13.59 -19.96
CA PRO A 52 -10.74 -13.27 -21.06
C PRO A 52 -12.22 -13.10 -20.66
N LYS A 53 -12.68 -13.87 -19.69
CA LYS A 53 -14.08 -13.87 -19.22
C LYS A 53 -14.30 -13.01 -17.97
N THR A 54 -13.52 -13.25 -16.90
CA THR A 54 -13.76 -12.61 -15.58
C THR A 54 -13.18 -11.22 -15.49
N LYS A 55 -12.21 -10.86 -16.36
CA LYS A 55 -11.46 -9.60 -16.32
C LYS A 55 -10.61 -9.40 -15.07
N GLU A 56 -10.47 -10.42 -14.24
CA GLU A 56 -9.56 -10.41 -13.11
C GLU A 56 -8.11 -10.34 -13.58
N ALA A 57 -7.24 -9.76 -12.73
CA ALA A 57 -5.84 -9.56 -13.03
C ALA A 57 -5.00 -10.80 -12.67
N TYR A 58 -4.21 -11.26 -13.64
CA TYR A 58 -3.28 -12.37 -13.52
C TYR A 58 -1.87 -11.87 -13.77
N ALA A 59 -0.95 -12.10 -12.85
CA ALA A 59 0.45 -11.76 -13.00
C ALA A 59 1.31 -13.02 -13.11
N LEU A 60 2.32 -13.02 -13.98
CA LEU A 60 3.33 -14.07 -13.96
C LEU A 60 4.13 -14.01 -12.65
N ALA A 61 4.49 -15.16 -12.12
CA ALA A 61 5.41 -15.27 -11.00
C ALA A 61 6.71 -14.55 -11.33
N ARG A 62 7.25 -13.77 -10.38
CA ARG A 62 8.42 -12.96 -10.61
C ARG A 62 9.27 -12.79 -9.37
N THR A 63 10.53 -12.49 -9.61
CA THR A 63 11.42 -11.90 -8.62
C THR A 63 11.72 -10.45 -8.97
N GLU A 64 12.12 -9.69 -7.97
CA GLU A 64 12.50 -8.29 -8.11
C GLU A 64 13.92 -8.13 -7.59
N LYS A 65 14.77 -7.43 -8.35
CA LYS A 65 16.13 -7.10 -7.91
C LYS A 65 16.33 -5.60 -7.98
N LYS A 66 16.73 -5.02 -6.87
CA LYS A 66 17.12 -3.60 -6.85
C LYS A 66 18.45 -3.46 -7.59
N SER A 67 18.45 -2.78 -8.72
CA SER A 67 19.60 -2.52 -9.59
C SER A 67 20.01 -1.04 -9.60
N GLY A 68 19.24 -0.17 -8.90
CA GLY A 68 19.46 1.28 -8.88
C GLY A 68 18.62 1.97 -7.81
N VAL A 69 18.56 3.30 -7.89
CA VAL A 69 17.82 4.15 -6.96
C VAL A 69 16.37 4.36 -7.44
N GLY A 70 15.42 4.27 -6.51
CA GLY A 70 14.01 4.53 -6.76
C GLY A 70 13.30 3.45 -7.57
N TYR A 71 12.06 3.74 -8.01
CA TYR A 71 11.21 2.79 -8.73
C TYR A 71 11.83 2.28 -10.05
N LYS A 72 12.52 3.14 -10.79
CA LYS A 72 13.23 2.76 -12.02
C LYS A 72 14.47 1.88 -11.75
N GLY A 73 14.87 1.77 -10.50
CA GLY A 73 15.98 0.92 -10.06
C GLY A 73 15.59 -0.54 -9.80
N PHE A 74 14.35 -0.94 -10.09
CA PHE A 74 13.96 -2.36 -10.04
C PHE A 74 14.02 -2.99 -11.41
N THR A 75 14.69 -4.14 -11.48
CA THR A 75 14.61 -5.05 -12.61
C THR A 75 13.68 -6.20 -12.20
N PHE A 76 12.63 -6.38 -12.97
CA PHE A 76 11.70 -7.49 -12.79
C PHE A 76 12.17 -8.66 -13.63
N TYR A 77 12.32 -9.80 -13.00
CA TYR A 77 12.64 -11.05 -13.67
C TYR A 77 11.40 -11.93 -13.61
N PHE A 78 10.90 -12.32 -14.76
CA PHE A 78 9.85 -13.32 -14.92
C PHE A 78 10.38 -14.41 -15.81
N ASP A 79 10.42 -15.60 -15.27
CA ASP A 79 10.91 -16.79 -15.93
C ASP A 79 10.02 -17.96 -15.46
N PRO A 80 9.71 -18.94 -16.33
CA PRO A 80 8.89 -20.09 -15.94
C PRO A 80 9.44 -20.91 -14.78
N SER A 81 10.74 -20.81 -14.50
CA SER A 81 11.39 -21.50 -13.37
C SER A 81 11.15 -20.82 -12.01
N ILE A 82 10.64 -19.58 -12.00
CA ILE A 82 10.37 -18.86 -10.74
C ILE A 82 9.21 -19.55 -10.02
N THR A 83 9.48 -19.92 -8.78
CA THR A 83 8.55 -20.63 -7.91
C THR A 83 7.50 -19.72 -7.29
N LEU A 84 6.40 -20.29 -6.84
CA LEU A 84 5.40 -19.56 -6.06
C LEU A 84 5.99 -18.95 -4.79
N GLU A 85 6.90 -19.68 -4.11
CA GLU A 85 7.52 -19.20 -2.86
C GLU A 85 8.39 -17.98 -3.10
N GLU A 86 9.16 -17.92 -4.18
CA GLU A 86 9.94 -16.74 -4.56
C GLU A 86 9.06 -15.52 -4.85
N ASP A 87 7.91 -15.69 -5.53
CA ASP A 87 6.96 -14.61 -5.73
C ASP A 87 6.34 -14.13 -4.41
N LEU A 88 6.00 -15.05 -3.51
CA LEU A 88 5.45 -14.71 -2.21
C LEU A 88 6.48 -14.01 -1.31
N GLN A 89 7.76 -14.42 -1.38
CA GLN A 89 8.85 -13.88 -0.56
C GLN A 89 9.09 -12.39 -0.76
N ARG A 90 8.88 -11.88 -1.97
CA ARG A 90 9.07 -10.45 -2.29
C ARG A 90 7.90 -9.56 -1.84
N ARG A 91 6.82 -10.11 -1.29
CA ARG A 91 5.65 -9.33 -0.85
C ARG A 91 5.94 -8.56 0.42
N ASP A 92 5.07 -7.57 0.71
CA ASP A 92 5.26 -6.64 1.83
C ASP A 92 5.11 -7.30 3.21
N LEU A 93 3.98 -7.95 3.46
CA LEU A 93 3.66 -8.52 4.76
C LEU A 93 3.31 -10.01 4.64
N THR A 94 3.65 -10.80 5.67
CA THR A 94 3.34 -12.24 5.75
C THR A 94 1.86 -12.54 5.52
N ILE A 95 0.96 -11.73 6.09
CA ILE A 95 -0.49 -11.84 5.92
C ILE A 95 -0.97 -11.60 4.48
N ASN A 96 -0.13 -11.04 3.61
CA ASN A 96 -0.37 -10.84 2.19
C ASN A 96 0.48 -11.77 1.31
N ALA A 97 1.33 -12.61 1.93
CA ALA A 97 2.24 -13.55 1.28
C ALA A 97 1.75 -14.99 1.35
N MET A 98 0.44 -15.18 1.26
CA MET A 98 -0.23 -16.47 1.18
C MET A 98 -0.80 -16.68 -0.21
N ALA A 99 -0.90 -17.95 -0.61
CA ALA A 99 -1.55 -18.37 -1.84
C ALA A 99 -2.62 -19.44 -1.57
N LYS A 100 -3.57 -19.59 -2.50
CA LYS A 100 -4.57 -20.64 -2.49
C LYS A 100 -4.63 -21.31 -3.85
N ASP A 101 -4.50 -22.61 -3.89
CA ASP A 101 -4.59 -23.40 -5.11
C ASP A 101 -6.06 -23.58 -5.59
N ASN A 102 -6.23 -24.22 -6.74
CA ASN A 102 -7.53 -24.51 -7.34
C ASN A 102 -8.37 -25.53 -6.54
N LYS A 103 -7.77 -26.23 -5.57
CA LYS A 103 -8.46 -27.17 -4.66
C LYS A 103 -8.82 -26.50 -3.33
N GLY A 104 -8.51 -25.21 -3.17
CA GLY A 104 -8.77 -24.45 -1.93
C GLY A 104 -7.71 -24.61 -0.85
N LYS A 105 -6.60 -25.33 -1.11
CA LYS A 105 -5.51 -25.50 -0.15
C LYS A 105 -4.73 -24.20 -0.03
N ILE A 106 -4.53 -23.73 1.22
CA ILE A 106 -3.68 -22.57 1.52
C ILE A 106 -2.21 -23.00 1.53
N ILE A 107 -1.38 -22.22 0.85
CA ILE A 107 0.07 -22.32 0.78
C ILE A 107 0.62 -21.08 1.50
N ASP A 108 1.30 -21.30 2.63
CA ASP A 108 1.73 -20.23 3.54
C ASP A 108 3.17 -20.49 4.02
N PRO A 109 4.16 -20.23 3.16
CA PRO A 109 5.58 -20.51 3.50
C PRO A 109 6.13 -19.52 4.55
N PHE A 110 5.48 -18.37 4.77
CA PHE A 110 5.97 -17.31 5.65
C PHE A 110 5.15 -17.16 6.94
N ASN A 111 4.31 -18.13 7.29
CA ASN A 111 3.46 -18.13 8.49
C ASN A 111 2.48 -16.94 8.58
N GLY A 112 1.98 -16.46 7.46
CA GLY A 112 1.02 -15.37 7.40
C GLY A 112 -0.28 -15.67 8.13
N LYS A 113 -0.76 -16.93 8.09
CA LYS A 113 -1.93 -17.38 8.84
C LYS A 113 -1.74 -17.24 10.35
N LYS A 114 -0.57 -17.66 10.85
CA LYS A 114 -0.22 -17.52 12.27
C LYS A 114 -0.15 -16.06 12.69
N ASP A 115 0.49 -15.20 11.88
CA ASP A 115 0.58 -13.76 12.16
C ASP A 115 -0.80 -13.11 12.11
N LEU A 116 -1.71 -13.58 11.23
CA LEU A 116 -3.09 -13.13 11.16
C LEU A 116 -3.88 -13.49 12.42
N GLU A 117 -3.76 -14.74 12.90
CA GLU A 117 -4.39 -15.23 14.13
C GLU A 117 -3.87 -14.49 15.39
N GLN A 118 -2.61 -14.07 15.37
CA GLN A 118 -1.96 -13.32 16.45
C GLN A 118 -2.14 -11.81 16.36
N GLU A 119 -2.84 -11.32 15.33
CA GLU A 119 -3.02 -9.89 15.06
C GLU A 119 -1.69 -9.15 14.89
N ILE A 120 -0.76 -9.72 14.10
CA ILE A 120 0.58 -9.17 13.88
C ILE A 120 0.76 -8.73 12.43
N LEU A 121 1.28 -7.52 12.22
CA LEU A 121 1.84 -7.05 10.94
C LEU A 121 3.34 -7.28 10.92
N LYS A 122 3.75 -8.29 10.15
CA LYS A 122 5.15 -8.68 10.02
C LYS A 122 5.58 -8.63 8.55
N HIS A 123 6.78 -8.10 8.28
CA HIS A 123 7.35 -8.14 6.93
C HIS A 123 7.68 -9.58 6.51
N THR A 124 7.56 -9.86 5.22
CA THR A 124 7.74 -11.20 4.69
C THR A 124 9.20 -11.64 4.70
N SER A 125 10.10 -10.75 4.28
CA SER A 125 11.53 -11.03 4.13
C SER A 125 12.37 -9.74 4.20
N PRO A 126 13.71 -9.81 4.24
CA PRO A 126 14.58 -8.65 4.15
C PRO A 126 14.37 -7.79 2.90
N ALA A 127 13.78 -8.34 1.83
CA ALA A 127 13.37 -7.60 0.63
C ALA A 127 12.39 -6.45 0.94
N PHE A 128 11.80 -6.41 2.14
CA PHE A 128 10.99 -5.29 2.60
C PHE A 128 11.73 -3.94 2.49
N LEU A 129 13.04 -3.92 2.72
CA LEU A 129 13.88 -2.73 2.62
C LEU A 129 14.15 -2.28 1.18
N GLU A 130 13.94 -3.14 0.20
CA GLU A 130 14.26 -2.82 -1.20
C GLU A 130 13.29 -1.77 -1.79
N ASP A 131 12.01 -1.81 -1.40
CA ASP A 131 11.01 -0.81 -1.78
C ASP A 131 10.51 -0.04 -0.54
N PRO A 132 10.99 1.19 -0.30
CA PRO A 132 10.58 1.98 0.86
C PRO A 132 9.08 2.32 0.86
N LEU A 133 8.37 2.20 -0.27
CA LEU A 133 6.91 2.32 -0.30
C LEU A 133 6.22 1.28 0.59
N ARG A 134 6.85 0.15 0.87
CA ARG A 134 6.29 -0.89 1.77
C ARG A 134 6.06 -0.37 3.19
N ALA A 135 6.89 0.58 3.67
CA ALA A 135 6.67 1.26 4.94
C ALA A 135 5.38 2.12 4.89
N ILE A 136 5.18 2.87 3.81
CA ILE A 136 3.98 3.68 3.60
C ILE A 136 2.74 2.78 3.42
N ARG A 137 2.88 1.64 2.72
CA ARG A 137 1.81 0.64 2.58
C ARG A 137 1.43 0.01 3.92
N LEU A 138 2.41 -0.25 4.81
CA LEU A 138 2.13 -0.74 6.16
C LEU A 138 1.29 0.27 6.94
N ALA A 139 1.63 1.56 6.89
CA ALA A 139 0.82 2.63 7.48
C ALA A 139 -0.62 2.61 6.94
N ARG A 140 -0.80 2.38 5.63
CA ARG A 140 -2.14 2.23 5.03
C ARG A 140 -2.87 0.98 5.53
N PHE A 141 -2.19 -0.16 5.72
CA PHE A 141 -2.86 -1.35 6.28
C PHE A 141 -3.44 -1.10 7.67
N LYS A 142 -2.83 -0.23 8.48
CA LYS A 142 -3.38 0.19 9.78
C LYS A 142 -4.67 1.00 9.67
N THR A 143 -5.10 1.39 8.48
CA THR A 143 -6.40 2.06 8.27
C THR A 143 -7.55 1.08 8.01
N TYR A 144 -7.27 -0.18 7.75
CA TYR A 144 -8.30 -1.20 7.54
C TYR A 144 -9.00 -1.54 8.86
N GLY A 145 -10.33 -1.57 8.86
CA GLY A 145 -11.13 -1.84 10.07
C GLY A 145 -10.74 -3.15 10.75
N HIS A 146 -10.38 -4.16 10.00
CA HIS A 146 -9.98 -5.47 10.50
C HIS A 146 -8.48 -5.61 10.81
N LEU A 147 -7.65 -4.60 10.49
CA LEU A 147 -6.20 -4.61 10.74
C LEU A 147 -5.73 -3.47 11.65
N HIS A 148 -6.62 -2.52 12.00
CA HIS A 148 -6.21 -1.30 12.71
C HIS A 148 -5.60 -1.58 14.10
N ASN A 149 -6.04 -2.65 14.77
CA ASN A 149 -5.55 -3.05 16.10
C ASN A 149 -4.31 -3.95 16.03
N PHE A 150 -3.95 -4.49 14.85
CA PHE A 150 -2.80 -5.39 14.72
C PHE A 150 -1.52 -4.71 15.19
N LYS A 151 -0.71 -5.43 15.96
CA LYS A 151 0.59 -4.95 16.42
C LYS A 151 1.64 -5.10 15.30
N ILE A 152 2.53 -4.12 15.19
CA ILE A 152 3.67 -4.24 14.27
C ILE A 152 4.75 -5.07 14.98
N ALA A 153 5.19 -6.17 14.37
CA ALA A 153 6.25 -7.01 14.89
C ALA A 153 7.53 -6.22 15.15
N LYS A 154 8.26 -6.52 16.22
CA LYS A 154 9.46 -5.77 16.63
C LYS A 154 10.53 -5.71 15.52
N GLU A 155 10.74 -6.82 14.83
CA GLU A 155 11.63 -6.91 13.68
C GLU A 155 11.17 -6.01 12.52
N THR A 156 9.86 -5.84 12.32
CA THR A 156 9.31 -4.94 11.30
C THR A 156 9.46 -3.47 11.71
N GLN A 157 9.28 -3.15 13.00
CA GLN A 157 9.58 -1.81 13.54
C GLN A 157 11.06 -1.44 13.26
N ASN A 158 11.97 -2.40 13.43
CA ASN A 158 13.39 -2.18 13.12
C ASN A 158 13.60 -1.87 11.62
N MET A 159 12.85 -2.53 10.71
CA MET A 159 12.90 -2.22 9.27
C MET A 159 12.37 -0.81 8.97
N LEU A 160 11.25 -0.42 9.62
CA LEU A 160 10.70 0.94 9.47
C LEU A 160 11.70 2.00 9.93
N ASN A 161 12.31 1.81 11.10
CA ASN A 161 13.33 2.72 11.63
C ASN A 161 14.57 2.79 10.71
N LYS A 162 14.96 1.66 10.10
CA LYS A 162 16.06 1.65 9.12
C LYS A 162 15.70 2.45 7.87
N ILE A 163 14.49 2.30 7.32
CA ILE A 163 14.02 3.12 6.19
C ILE A 163 14.02 4.60 6.57
N ALA A 164 13.50 4.96 7.76
CA ALA A 164 13.43 6.32 8.25
C ALA A 164 14.82 6.97 8.46
N SER A 165 15.86 6.16 8.73
CA SER A 165 17.24 6.64 8.94
C SER A 165 18.02 6.86 7.65
N THR A 166 17.40 6.62 6.49
CA THR A 166 18.00 6.77 5.16
C THR A 166 17.21 7.75 4.32
N ASP A 167 17.76 8.17 3.17
CA ASP A 167 17.07 9.02 2.20
C ASP A 167 16.17 8.22 1.23
N GLU A 168 15.95 6.94 1.49
CA GLU A 168 15.22 6.04 0.57
C GLU A 168 13.78 6.50 0.30
N LEU A 169 13.09 7.12 1.26
CA LEU A 169 11.75 7.68 1.05
C LEU A 169 11.73 8.81 0.01
N SER A 170 12.83 9.54 -0.16
CA SER A 170 12.96 10.61 -1.15
C SER A 170 13.01 10.07 -2.59
N THR A 171 13.33 8.79 -2.76
CA THR A 171 13.41 8.12 -4.07
C THR A 171 12.05 7.73 -4.63
N LEU A 172 11.00 7.77 -3.81
CA LEU A 172 9.65 7.45 -4.22
C LEU A 172 9.07 8.57 -5.10
N SER A 173 8.23 8.21 -6.06
CA SER A 173 7.49 9.22 -6.80
C SER A 173 6.30 9.76 -6.00
N ALA A 174 6.01 11.03 -6.21
CA ALA A 174 4.91 11.71 -5.56
C ALA A 174 3.55 11.04 -5.83
N GLU A 175 3.38 10.47 -7.04
CA GLU A 175 2.18 9.76 -7.44
C GLU A 175 1.98 8.48 -6.62
N ARG A 176 3.05 7.71 -6.37
CA ARG A 176 2.98 6.49 -5.55
C ARG A 176 2.59 6.85 -4.11
N ILE A 177 3.16 7.91 -3.54
CA ILE A 177 2.81 8.39 -2.20
C ILE A 177 1.35 8.82 -2.16
N TRP A 178 0.91 9.65 -3.14
CA TRP A 178 -0.46 10.11 -3.17
C TRP A 178 -1.48 8.96 -3.31
N MET A 179 -1.15 7.94 -4.10
CA MET A 179 -2.00 6.75 -4.22
C MET A 179 -2.24 6.05 -2.87
N GLU A 180 -1.20 5.92 -2.03
CA GLU A 180 -1.34 5.30 -0.71
C GLU A 180 -2.12 6.21 0.26
N VAL A 181 -1.87 7.53 0.22
CA VAL A 181 -2.67 8.53 0.97
C VAL A 181 -4.14 8.46 0.58
N HIS A 182 -4.43 8.51 -0.70
CA HIS A 182 -5.82 8.48 -1.19
C HIS A 182 -6.54 7.19 -0.77
N LYS A 183 -5.87 6.04 -0.88
CA LYS A 183 -6.40 4.76 -0.40
C LYS A 183 -6.66 4.77 1.11
N ALA A 184 -5.78 5.40 1.91
CA ALA A 184 -5.94 5.53 3.35
C ALA A 184 -7.12 6.43 3.72
N LEU A 185 -7.27 7.58 3.07
CA LEU A 185 -8.37 8.53 3.31
C LEU A 185 -9.76 7.93 2.98
N ASN A 186 -9.83 6.94 2.09
CA ASN A 186 -11.05 6.19 1.79
C ASN A 186 -11.43 5.15 2.85
N ARG A 187 -10.72 5.10 3.99
CA ARG A 187 -10.98 4.17 5.10
C ARG A 187 -11.46 4.92 6.34
N GLU A 188 -12.17 4.22 7.22
CA GLU A 188 -12.69 4.79 8.47
C GLU A 188 -11.56 5.23 9.41
N ASN A 189 -10.53 4.39 9.57
CA ASN A 189 -9.41 4.64 10.47
C ASN A 189 -8.27 5.40 9.77
N SER A 190 -8.57 6.39 8.93
CA SER A 190 -7.57 7.12 8.13
C SER A 190 -6.48 7.80 8.96
N ASP A 191 -6.79 8.22 10.18
CA ASP A 191 -5.83 8.76 11.15
C ASP A 191 -4.63 7.85 11.38
N ASN A 192 -4.85 6.54 11.42
CA ASN A 192 -3.79 5.58 11.70
C ASN A 192 -2.67 5.64 10.66
N PHE A 193 -2.98 5.99 9.41
CA PHE A 193 -1.96 6.22 8.39
C PHE A 193 -0.95 7.27 8.86
N PHE A 194 -1.44 8.44 9.22
CA PHE A 194 -0.60 9.56 9.62
C PHE A 194 0.07 9.33 10.98
N LYS A 195 -0.63 8.66 11.92
CA LYS A 195 -0.05 8.29 13.23
C LYS A 195 1.17 7.40 13.08
N ILE A 196 1.11 6.38 12.20
CA ILE A 196 2.25 5.50 11.92
C ILE A 196 3.41 6.27 11.26
N LEU A 197 3.12 7.19 10.33
CA LEU A 197 4.18 8.01 9.74
C LEU A 197 4.92 8.84 10.79
N VAL A 198 4.20 9.40 11.75
CA VAL A 198 4.79 10.18 12.86
C VAL A 198 5.54 9.26 13.82
N GLU A 199 4.94 8.14 14.24
CA GLU A 199 5.50 7.19 15.21
C GLU A 199 6.87 6.65 14.76
N PHE A 200 7.01 6.35 13.47
CA PHE A 200 8.24 5.77 12.91
C PHE A 200 9.11 6.77 12.14
N ASN A 201 8.87 8.08 12.28
CA ASN A 201 9.63 9.13 11.58
C ASN A 201 9.67 8.97 10.05
N LEU A 202 8.58 8.50 9.45
CA LEU A 202 8.43 8.29 8.00
C LEU A 202 7.83 9.51 7.29
N THR A 203 7.92 10.68 7.90
CA THR A 203 7.29 11.92 7.39
C THR A 203 8.09 12.61 6.30
N ASP A 204 9.41 12.51 6.33
CA ASP A 204 10.26 13.21 5.37
C ASP A 204 10.49 12.38 4.10
N PRO A 205 10.55 13.04 2.94
CA PRO A 205 10.36 14.47 2.69
C PRO A 205 8.90 14.88 2.39
N TRP A 206 7.96 13.92 2.45
CA TRP A 206 6.60 14.08 1.93
C TRP A 206 5.64 14.83 2.85
N PHE A 207 5.83 14.69 4.17
CA PHE A 207 4.95 15.23 5.21
C PHE A 207 5.73 15.97 6.31
N THR A 208 6.79 16.68 5.96
CA THR A 208 7.74 17.34 6.85
C THR A 208 7.08 18.16 7.98
N ASN A 209 5.92 18.77 7.72
CA ASN A 209 5.19 19.58 8.71
C ASN A 209 4.07 18.83 9.44
N LEU A 210 4.01 17.51 9.32
CA LEU A 210 3.01 16.71 10.01
C LEU A 210 3.34 16.58 11.49
N LYS A 211 2.57 17.27 12.34
CA LYS A 211 2.73 17.27 13.80
C LYS A 211 1.48 16.81 14.53
N LYS A 212 0.32 17.11 13.96
CA LYS A 212 -0.98 16.77 14.53
C LYS A 212 -1.73 15.85 13.58
N VAL A 213 -2.43 14.89 14.14
CA VAL A 213 -3.22 13.94 13.36
C VAL A 213 -4.68 14.08 13.76
N SER A 214 -5.50 14.47 12.81
CA SER A 214 -6.95 14.42 12.81
C SER A 214 -7.38 14.33 11.36
N SER A 215 -8.21 13.37 11.05
CA SER A 215 -8.81 13.22 9.71
C SER A 215 -10.32 13.02 9.83
N ASP A 216 -10.95 13.82 10.69
CA ASP A 216 -12.39 13.84 10.83
C ASP A 216 -13.05 14.27 9.52
N GLY A 217 -14.11 13.58 9.17
CA GLY A 217 -14.85 13.87 7.96
C GLY A 217 -15.50 12.62 7.36
N SER A 218 -16.58 12.82 6.64
CA SER A 218 -17.33 11.74 5.99
C SER A 218 -16.70 11.28 4.67
N GLU A 219 -16.05 12.20 3.96
CA GLU A 219 -15.46 11.95 2.64
C GLU A 219 -13.95 12.20 2.64
N PRO A 220 -13.18 11.53 1.78
CA PRO A 220 -11.72 11.65 1.71
C PRO A 220 -11.21 13.09 1.60
N ARG A 221 -11.90 13.94 0.83
CA ARG A 221 -11.52 15.35 0.64
C ARG A 221 -11.66 16.19 1.92
N TYR A 222 -12.65 15.90 2.77
CA TYR A 222 -12.80 16.58 4.06
C TYR A 222 -11.77 16.07 5.07
N LYS A 223 -11.50 14.77 5.11
CA LYS A 223 -10.43 14.18 5.91
C LYS A 223 -9.07 14.79 5.55
N TRP A 224 -8.79 14.96 4.25
CA TRP A 224 -7.59 15.65 3.80
C TRP A 224 -7.55 17.12 4.23
N ALA A 225 -8.64 17.84 4.09
CA ALA A 225 -8.71 19.24 4.51
C ALA A 225 -8.53 19.38 6.02
N GLU A 226 -9.05 18.45 6.82
CA GLU A 226 -8.88 18.44 8.27
C GLU A 226 -7.42 18.20 8.67
N ILE A 227 -6.74 17.20 8.08
CA ILE A 227 -5.31 16.98 8.36
C ILE A 227 -4.47 18.21 7.94
N GLN A 228 -4.82 18.89 6.85
CA GLN A 228 -4.21 20.15 6.45
C GLN A 228 -4.46 21.25 7.48
N ARG A 229 -5.71 21.39 7.95
CA ARG A 229 -6.12 22.41 8.94
C ARG A 229 -5.33 22.30 10.23
N VAL A 230 -5.26 21.11 10.82
CA VAL A 230 -4.55 20.89 12.10
C VAL A 230 -3.03 21.09 11.97
N ASN A 231 -2.50 21.13 10.75
CA ASN A 231 -1.10 21.41 10.44
C ASN A 231 -0.90 22.75 9.69
N ASN A 232 -1.79 23.72 9.92
CA ASN A 232 -1.71 25.08 9.39
C ASN A 232 -1.63 25.15 7.85
N PHE A 233 -2.26 24.19 7.14
CA PHE A 233 -2.28 24.12 5.68
C PHE A 233 -0.89 24.06 5.02
N LYS A 234 0.08 23.41 5.68
CA LYS A 234 1.49 23.36 5.23
C LYS A 234 1.96 21.98 4.79
N LEU A 235 1.06 20.99 4.73
CA LEU A 235 1.45 19.62 4.39
C LEU A 235 1.58 19.38 2.89
N ALA A 236 2.46 18.45 2.54
CA ALA A 236 2.49 17.72 1.28
C ALA A 236 2.41 18.61 0.02
N LYS A 237 3.13 19.73 -0.01
CA LYS A 237 3.12 20.68 -1.12
C LYS A 237 3.54 20.07 -2.47
N ASN A 238 4.36 19.02 -2.41
CA ASN A 238 4.93 18.35 -3.58
C ASN A 238 4.10 17.14 -4.05
N LEU A 239 2.95 16.86 -3.41
CA LEU A 239 2.09 15.76 -3.85
C LEU A 239 1.11 16.20 -4.96
N PRO A 240 0.80 15.31 -5.91
CA PRO A 240 -0.17 15.57 -6.99
C PRO A 240 -1.61 15.44 -6.48
N VAL A 241 -1.95 16.28 -5.48
CA VAL A 241 -3.28 16.29 -4.86
C VAL A 241 -4.32 16.73 -5.91
N PRO A 242 -5.43 15.99 -6.10
CA PRO A 242 -6.48 16.34 -7.05
C PRO A 242 -7.14 17.69 -6.74
N ASN A 243 -7.63 18.36 -7.80
CA ASN A 243 -8.21 19.70 -7.68
C ASN A 243 -9.40 19.78 -6.72
N GLU A 244 -10.22 18.73 -6.63
CA GLU A 244 -11.34 18.68 -5.68
C GLU A 244 -10.88 18.74 -4.23
N PHE A 245 -9.78 18.06 -3.86
CA PHE A 245 -9.18 18.11 -2.54
C PHE A 245 -8.58 19.49 -2.24
N LYS A 246 -7.88 20.08 -3.23
CA LYS A 246 -7.31 21.44 -3.11
C LYS A 246 -8.40 22.48 -2.90
N LYS A 247 -9.46 22.46 -3.72
CA LYS A 247 -10.59 23.39 -3.61
C LYS A 247 -11.28 23.27 -2.25
N THR A 248 -11.56 22.05 -1.78
CA THR A 248 -12.18 21.83 -0.45
C THR A 248 -11.29 22.42 0.65
N THR A 249 -9.98 22.15 0.62
CA THR A 249 -9.02 22.69 1.58
C THR A 249 -8.98 24.23 1.56
N GLU A 250 -9.00 24.83 0.38
CA GLU A 250 -8.97 26.28 0.20
C GLU A 250 -10.24 26.95 0.73
N ILE A 251 -11.42 26.38 0.46
CA ILE A 251 -12.70 26.88 0.98
C ILE A 251 -12.67 26.87 2.50
N ILE A 252 -12.30 25.75 3.13
CA ILE A 252 -12.22 25.64 4.59
C ILE A 252 -11.26 26.68 5.16
N LYS A 253 -10.08 26.84 4.55
CA LYS A 253 -9.11 27.84 4.98
C LYS A 253 -9.68 29.26 4.93
N LYS A 254 -10.27 29.69 3.80
CA LYS A 254 -10.86 31.02 3.63
C LYS A 254 -12.00 31.27 4.63
N THR A 255 -12.83 30.25 4.90
CA THR A 255 -13.91 30.34 5.88
C THR A 255 -13.35 30.58 7.29
N LEU A 256 -12.31 29.85 7.69
CA LEU A 256 -11.68 30.03 9.00
C LEU A 256 -10.99 31.39 9.13
N ASP A 257 -10.29 31.84 8.09
CA ASP A 257 -9.66 33.16 8.05
C ASP A 257 -10.71 34.27 8.18
N PHE A 258 -11.87 34.14 7.53
CA PHE A 258 -13.01 35.08 7.64
C PHE A 258 -13.59 35.12 9.07
N ILE A 259 -13.87 33.93 9.66
CA ILE A 259 -14.38 33.83 11.03
C ILE A 259 -13.42 34.49 12.02
N ALA A 260 -12.11 34.20 11.90
CA ALA A 260 -11.08 34.76 12.77
C ALA A 260 -11.01 36.29 12.65
N ALA A 261 -11.16 36.86 11.44
CA ALA A 261 -11.13 38.30 11.21
C ALA A 261 -12.38 38.99 11.80
N THR A 262 -13.55 38.30 11.76
CA THR A 262 -14.82 38.86 12.27
C THR A 262 -14.88 38.84 13.80
N SER A 263 -14.35 37.76 14.43
CA SER A 263 -14.34 37.60 15.89
C SER A 263 -13.38 38.58 16.62
N LEU A 264 -12.54 39.31 15.89
CA LEU A 264 -11.61 40.31 16.46
C LEU A 264 -12.21 41.74 16.43
N GLN A 265 -13.44 41.90 15.91
CA GLN A 265 -14.14 43.19 15.80
C GLN A 265 -15.22 43.35 16.87
N ASP A 266 -15.51 42.29 17.62
CA ASP A 266 -16.38 42.31 18.82
C ASP A 266 -15.52 42.34 20.11
#